data_e57a5a734a2d8cdc424cc6986dc05325
#
_entry.id   e57a5a734a2d8cdc424cc6986dc05325
#
_cell.length_a   1.000
_cell.length_b   1.000
_cell.length_c   1.000
_cell.angle_alpha   90.00
_cell.angle_beta   90.00
_cell.angle_gamma   90.00
#
_symmetry.space_group_name_H-M   'P 1'
#
loop_
_entity.id
_entity.type
_entity.pdbx_description
1 polymer ?
#
loop_
_entity_poly.entity_id
_entity_poly.type
_entity_poly.pdbx_seq_one_letter_code
_entity_poly.pdbx_strand_id
1 'polypeptide(L)'
;MENNVIARTGRVQNWIDDPSSRLPVSCTVFVVEDSMEGPNGIEASWRYVSHGLRFGAGVAVHLSKIRSAGTDNGSGLVASGPCSFGKIYSCLNEQLRRGGVYKNGAVVLHLDLNHPDILEFVNMPRHEIPWAKRCVNLSPVMWDMAIPAVRDAILKGIARGDIWLAKIRRDQHGERIYA
;
A
#
# COMPACT_ATOMS: atom_id res chain seq x y z
N MET A 1 -28.20 -25.52 -27.72
CA MET A 1 -27.34 -25.34 -26.56
C MET A 1 -26.36 -24.25 -26.89
N GLU A 2 -26.49 -23.07 -26.29
CA GLU A 2 -25.49 -22.02 -26.45
C GLU A 2 -24.20 -22.46 -25.76
N ASN A 3 -23.13 -22.60 -26.54
CA ASN A 3 -21.81 -22.89 -25.99
C ASN A 3 -21.29 -21.62 -25.29
N ASN A 4 -21.46 -21.54 -23.99
CA ASN A 4 -20.86 -20.49 -23.19
C ASN A 4 -19.33 -20.67 -23.23
N VAL A 5 -18.65 -19.84 -24.01
CA VAL A 5 -17.19 -19.79 -24.06
C VAL A 5 -16.70 -18.92 -22.90
N ILE A 6 -16.03 -19.53 -21.92
CA ILE A 6 -15.38 -18.81 -20.83
C ILE A 6 -13.90 -18.59 -21.22
N ALA A 7 -13.54 -17.32 -21.40
CA ALA A 7 -12.13 -16.95 -21.60
C ALA A 7 -11.44 -16.65 -20.25
N ARG A 8 -10.25 -17.23 -20.03
CA ARG A 8 -9.40 -16.92 -18.88
C ARG A 8 -8.52 -15.73 -19.17
N THR A 9 -8.19 -14.94 -18.14
CA THR A 9 -7.18 -13.89 -18.31
C THR A 9 -5.81 -14.54 -18.61
N GLY A 10 -4.96 -13.84 -19.37
CA GLY A 10 -3.65 -14.37 -19.73
C GLY A 10 -2.80 -14.74 -18.51
N ARG A 11 -2.94 -14.03 -17.38
CA ARG A 11 -2.22 -14.33 -16.15
C ARG A 11 -2.70 -15.63 -15.49
N VAL A 12 -3.99 -15.88 -15.46
CA VAL A 12 -4.56 -17.14 -14.95
C VAL A 12 -4.14 -18.31 -15.84
N GLN A 13 -4.15 -18.11 -17.16
CA GLN A 13 -3.68 -19.15 -18.10
C GLN A 13 -2.21 -19.48 -17.86
N ASN A 14 -1.35 -18.48 -17.79
CA ASN A 14 0.09 -18.69 -17.52
C ASN A 14 0.34 -19.40 -16.18
N TRP A 15 -0.49 -19.12 -15.16
CA TRP A 15 -0.37 -19.80 -13.87
C TRP A 15 -0.81 -21.27 -13.94
N ILE A 16 -1.82 -21.58 -14.77
CA ILE A 16 -2.24 -22.97 -15.01
C ILE A 16 -1.15 -23.75 -15.72
N ASP A 17 -0.49 -23.12 -16.71
CA ASP A 17 0.56 -23.75 -17.50
C ASP A 17 1.85 -23.93 -16.69
N ASP A 18 2.20 -22.97 -15.83
CA ASP A 18 3.34 -23.03 -14.90
C ASP A 18 3.04 -22.30 -13.59
N PRO A 19 2.49 -23.02 -12.58
CA PRO A 19 2.17 -22.43 -11.28
C PRO A 19 3.36 -21.89 -10.51
N SER A 20 4.57 -22.31 -10.83
CA SER A 20 5.80 -21.87 -10.15
C SER A 20 6.31 -20.52 -10.63
N SER A 21 5.91 -20.07 -11.82
CA SER A 21 6.47 -18.87 -12.45
C SER A 21 5.83 -17.57 -11.99
N ARG A 22 4.52 -17.58 -11.71
CA ARG A 22 3.73 -16.36 -11.39
C ARG A 22 2.58 -16.64 -10.44
N LEU A 23 2.13 -15.59 -9.76
CA LEU A 23 0.83 -15.60 -9.09
C LEU A 23 -0.31 -15.44 -10.11
N PRO A 24 -1.48 -16.06 -9.88
CA PRO A 24 -2.66 -15.92 -10.75
C PRO A 24 -3.31 -14.53 -10.67
N VAL A 25 -2.84 -13.68 -9.75
CA VAL A 25 -3.30 -12.32 -9.52
C VAL A 25 -2.26 -11.29 -9.96
N SER A 26 -2.73 -10.15 -10.50
CA SER A 26 -1.84 -9.06 -10.91
C SER A 26 -1.57 -8.06 -9.79
N CYS A 27 -2.53 -7.87 -8.89
CA CYS A 27 -2.45 -6.93 -7.78
C CYS A 27 -3.04 -7.57 -6.54
N THR A 28 -2.53 -7.17 -5.40
CA THR A 28 -2.98 -7.65 -4.09
C THR A 28 -2.84 -6.55 -3.06
N VAL A 29 -3.55 -6.69 -1.94
CA VAL A 29 -3.59 -5.72 -0.86
C VAL A 29 -3.18 -6.38 0.44
N PHE A 30 -2.40 -5.69 1.25
CA PHE A 30 -2.10 -6.07 2.62
C PHE A 30 -2.43 -4.92 3.57
N VAL A 31 -3.26 -5.20 4.56
CA VAL A 31 -3.59 -4.24 5.63
C VAL A 31 -2.72 -4.56 6.83
N VAL A 32 -1.83 -3.62 7.17
CA VAL A 32 -0.86 -3.81 8.25
C VAL A 32 -1.51 -3.46 9.58
N GLU A 33 -1.46 -4.38 10.54
CA GLU A 33 -1.85 -4.12 11.92
C GLU A 33 -0.72 -3.41 12.69
N ASP A 34 -1.09 -2.70 13.76
CA ASP A 34 -0.16 -1.96 14.61
C ASP A 34 0.59 -2.87 15.58
N SER A 35 1.32 -3.82 15.01
CA SER A 35 2.17 -4.79 15.72
C SER A 35 3.32 -5.22 14.82
N MET A 36 4.47 -5.52 15.41
CA MET A 36 5.55 -6.16 14.67
C MET A 36 5.21 -7.59 14.29
N GLU A 37 4.62 -8.32 15.23
CA GLU A 37 4.31 -9.75 15.14
C GLU A 37 2.86 -10.01 14.68
N GLY A 38 2.57 -11.28 14.41
CA GLY A 38 1.23 -11.74 14.03
C GLY A 38 1.04 -11.87 12.51
N PRO A 39 -0.06 -12.49 12.09
CA PRO A 39 -0.32 -12.82 10.69
C PRO A 39 -0.50 -11.60 9.79
N ASN A 40 -0.92 -10.46 10.35
CA ASN A 40 -1.10 -9.19 9.66
C ASN A 40 -0.17 -8.10 10.19
N GLY A 41 0.84 -8.46 10.98
CA GLY A 41 1.83 -7.53 11.52
C GLY A 41 2.80 -7.01 10.46
N ILE A 42 3.66 -6.11 10.90
CA ILE A 42 4.62 -5.43 10.04
C ILE A 42 5.59 -6.43 9.39
N GLU A 43 6.14 -7.39 10.15
CA GLU A 43 7.04 -8.42 9.61
C GLU A 43 6.35 -9.33 8.58
N ALA A 44 5.09 -9.74 8.87
CA ALA A 44 4.30 -10.53 7.92
C ALA A 44 4.06 -9.76 6.62
N SER A 45 3.86 -8.45 6.70
CA SER A 45 3.68 -7.59 5.52
C SER A 45 4.93 -7.54 4.64
N TRP A 46 6.13 -7.51 5.21
CA TRP A 46 7.38 -7.53 4.43
C TRP A 46 7.51 -8.84 3.64
N ARG A 47 7.21 -9.97 4.28
CA ARG A 47 7.18 -11.28 3.62
C ARG A 47 6.17 -11.31 2.48
N TYR A 48 4.97 -10.80 2.74
CA TYR A 48 3.90 -10.75 1.75
C TYR A 48 4.28 -9.90 0.54
N VAL A 49 4.79 -8.68 0.76
CA VAL A 49 5.24 -7.78 -0.30
C VAL A 49 6.37 -8.41 -1.11
N SER A 50 7.38 -8.98 -0.43
CA SER A 50 8.50 -9.64 -1.10
C SER A 50 8.03 -10.80 -1.98
N HIS A 51 7.10 -11.62 -1.49
CA HIS A 51 6.52 -12.72 -2.25
C HIS A 51 5.76 -12.20 -3.48
N GLY A 52 4.86 -11.24 -3.29
CA GLY A 52 4.08 -10.65 -4.38
C GLY A 52 4.98 -10.09 -5.49
N LEU A 53 5.99 -9.30 -5.14
CA LEU A 53 6.92 -8.69 -6.09
C LEU A 53 7.75 -9.72 -6.84
N ARG A 54 8.25 -10.75 -6.15
CA ARG A 54 9.04 -11.83 -6.77
C ARG A 54 8.25 -12.60 -7.83
N PHE A 55 6.96 -12.75 -7.63
CA PHE A 55 6.07 -13.48 -8.54
C PHE A 55 5.22 -12.56 -9.42
N GLY A 56 5.64 -11.30 -9.58
CA GLY A 56 5.11 -10.37 -10.57
C GLY A 56 3.77 -9.74 -10.24
N ALA A 57 3.34 -9.73 -8.98
CA ALA A 57 2.17 -8.99 -8.53
C ALA A 57 2.56 -7.59 -8.03
N GLY A 58 1.72 -6.59 -8.29
CA GLY A 58 1.76 -5.31 -7.59
C GLY A 58 1.15 -5.45 -6.20
N VAL A 59 1.67 -4.72 -5.23
CA VAL A 59 1.18 -4.79 -3.85
C VAL A 59 0.80 -3.41 -3.33
N ALA A 60 -0.43 -3.28 -2.85
CA ALA A 60 -0.88 -2.15 -2.06
C ALA A 60 -0.71 -2.46 -0.56
N VAL A 61 -0.08 -1.56 0.17
CA VAL A 61 0.16 -1.71 1.62
C VAL A 61 -0.58 -0.61 2.35
N HIS A 62 -1.58 -0.97 3.14
CA HIS A 62 -2.35 -0.03 3.94
C HIS A 62 -1.72 0.12 5.32
N LEU A 63 -1.22 1.33 5.61
CA LEU A 63 -0.47 1.66 6.82
C LEU A 63 -1.33 2.39 7.87
N SER A 64 -2.61 2.62 7.59
CA SER A 64 -3.47 3.52 8.38
C SER A 64 -3.76 3.04 9.81
N LYS A 65 -3.53 1.78 10.11
CA LYS A 65 -3.67 1.24 11.48
C LYS A 65 -2.40 1.41 12.32
N ILE A 66 -1.26 1.65 11.71
CA ILE A 66 0.00 1.88 12.42
C ILE A 66 -0.13 3.19 13.20
N ARG A 67 0.20 3.18 14.47
CA ARG A 67 0.19 4.37 15.31
C ARG A 67 1.15 5.43 14.80
N SER A 68 0.83 6.71 15.08
CA SER A 68 1.66 7.84 14.66
C SER A 68 3.05 7.84 15.29
N ALA A 69 3.99 8.43 14.57
CA ALA A 69 5.33 8.70 15.09
C ALA A 69 5.25 9.50 16.41
N GLY A 70 6.13 9.19 17.35
CA GLY A 70 6.16 9.83 18.66
C GLY A 70 5.17 9.27 19.67
N THR A 71 4.30 8.31 19.30
CA THR A 71 3.39 7.67 20.27
C THR A 71 4.19 6.79 21.23
N ASP A 72 4.07 7.07 22.53
CA ASP A 72 4.65 6.22 23.58
C ASP A 72 3.79 4.95 23.74
N ASN A 73 4.42 3.81 23.82
CA ASN A 73 3.76 2.53 24.08
C ASN A 73 3.59 2.20 25.58
N GLY A 74 3.91 3.15 26.46
CA GLY A 74 3.86 2.97 27.90
C GLY A 74 5.08 2.26 28.52
N SER A 75 6.05 1.84 27.71
CA SER A 75 7.32 1.21 28.16
C SER A 75 8.55 2.04 27.84
N GLY A 76 8.37 3.30 27.48
CA GLY A 76 9.44 4.23 27.13
C GLY A 76 9.98 4.05 25.70
N LEU A 77 9.32 3.22 24.88
CA LEU A 77 9.63 3.09 23.47
C LEU A 77 8.69 3.95 22.64
N VAL A 78 9.25 4.74 21.76
CA VAL A 78 8.52 5.68 20.91
C VAL A 78 8.32 5.08 19.52
N ALA A 79 7.09 5.13 19.03
CA ALA A 79 6.74 4.64 17.69
C ALA A 79 7.44 5.47 16.61
N SER A 80 7.92 4.80 15.55
CA SER A 80 8.55 5.43 14.40
C SER A 80 7.54 5.87 13.31
N GLY A 81 6.30 5.42 13.42
CA GLY A 81 5.19 5.80 12.53
C GLY A 81 5.19 5.14 11.15
N PRO A 82 4.08 5.29 10.41
CA PRO A 82 3.88 4.66 9.10
C PRO A 82 4.87 5.15 8.03
N CYS A 83 5.32 6.39 8.11
CA CYS A 83 6.28 6.97 7.16
C CYS A 83 7.63 6.26 7.21
N SER A 84 8.12 5.97 8.39
CA SER A 84 9.37 5.23 8.61
C SER A 84 9.28 3.82 8.02
N PHE A 85 8.23 3.07 8.34
CA PHE A 85 8.01 1.74 7.78
C PHE A 85 7.77 1.77 6.27
N GLY A 86 7.17 2.84 5.75
CA GLY A 86 6.98 3.07 4.31
C GLY A 86 8.28 2.99 3.49
N LYS A 87 9.39 3.46 4.05
CA LYS A 87 10.72 3.41 3.42
C LYS A 87 11.22 1.98 3.19
N ILE A 88 10.89 1.06 4.10
CA ILE A 88 11.27 -0.35 3.99
C ILE A 88 10.64 -0.98 2.74
N TYR A 89 9.37 -0.72 2.46
CA TYR A 89 8.71 -1.27 1.26
C TYR A 89 9.31 -0.73 -0.04
N SER A 90 9.73 0.54 -0.05
CA SER A 90 10.46 1.12 -1.17
C SER A 90 11.80 0.41 -1.38
N CYS A 91 12.55 0.17 -0.31
CA CYS A 91 13.81 -0.57 -0.35
C CYS A 91 13.62 -2.01 -0.82
N LEU A 92 12.61 -2.72 -0.31
CA LEU A 92 12.29 -4.07 -0.78
C LEU A 92 12.03 -4.11 -2.28
N ASN A 93 11.23 -3.18 -2.82
CA ASN A 93 10.96 -3.11 -4.25
C ASN A 93 12.25 -2.84 -5.05
N GLU A 94 13.10 -1.94 -4.58
CA GLU A 94 14.38 -1.65 -5.22
C GLU A 94 15.28 -2.89 -5.34
N GLN A 95 15.47 -3.59 -4.22
CA GLN A 95 16.40 -4.73 -4.18
C GLN A 95 15.88 -5.93 -4.99
N LEU A 96 14.58 -6.21 -4.89
CA LEU A 96 13.96 -7.32 -5.63
C LEU A 96 13.94 -7.08 -7.15
N ARG A 97 13.83 -5.82 -7.61
CA ARG A 97 13.95 -5.49 -9.03
C ARG A 97 15.32 -5.82 -9.61
N ARG A 98 16.38 -5.63 -8.84
CA ARG A 98 17.77 -5.87 -9.29
C ARG A 98 18.06 -7.34 -9.50
N GLY A 99 17.49 -8.21 -8.65
CA GLY A 99 17.70 -9.67 -8.69
C GLY A 99 16.54 -10.48 -9.24
N GLY A 100 15.39 -9.86 -9.50
CA GLY A 100 14.17 -10.55 -9.87
C GLY A 100 13.95 -10.72 -11.37
N VAL A 101 13.18 -11.73 -11.73
CA VAL A 101 12.72 -11.99 -13.11
C VAL A 101 11.77 -10.88 -13.57
N TYR A 102 10.98 -10.32 -12.66
CA TYR A 102 9.98 -9.28 -12.93
C TYR A 102 10.48 -7.91 -12.47
N LYS A 103 10.98 -7.12 -13.43
CA LYS A 103 11.56 -5.79 -13.14
C LYS A 103 10.55 -4.67 -12.89
N ASN A 104 9.26 -4.92 -13.03
CA ASN A 104 8.20 -3.91 -12.96
C ASN A 104 7.28 -4.07 -11.75
N GLY A 105 7.80 -4.55 -10.62
CA GLY A 105 7.06 -4.60 -9.37
C GLY A 105 6.55 -3.22 -8.96
N ALA A 106 5.27 -3.12 -8.60
CA ALA A 106 4.66 -1.90 -8.11
C ALA A 106 4.31 -2.04 -6.63
N VAL A 107 4.79 -1.09 -5.82
CA VAL A 107 4.36 -0.93 -4.42
C VAL A 107 3.64 0.39 -4.30
N VAL A 108 2.44 0.36 -3.73
CA VAL A 108 1.66 1.55 -3.40
C VAL A 108 1.40 1.56 -1.90
N LEU A 109 1.87 2.61 -1.24
CA LEU A 109 1.62 2.83 0.19
C LEU A 109 0.34 3.64 0.35
N HIS A 110 -0.56 3.18 1.17
CA HIS A 110 -1.84 3.83 1.45
C HIS A 110 -1.88 4.36 2.88
N LEU A 111 -2.29 5.61 3.04
CA LEU A 111 -2.56 6.22 4.33
C LEU A 111 -3.87 7.00 4.29
N ASP A 112 -4.63 6.94 5.37
CA ASP A 112 -5.89 7.66 5.48
C ASP A 112 -5.67 9.15 5.73
N LEU A 113 -6.53 9.96 5.14
CA LEU A 113 -6.46 11.42 5.25
C LEU A 113 -6.51 11.94 6.69
N ASN A 114 -7.19 11.22 7.58
CA ASN A 114 -7.31 11.58 9.00
C ASN A 114 -6.21 11.00 9.90
N HIS A 115 -5.20 10.33 9.32
CA HIS A 115 -4.07 9.85 10.09
C HIS A 115 -3.22 11.02 10.60
N PRO A 116 -2.74 11.03 11.86
CA PRO A 116 -1.92 12.12 12.39
C PRO A 116 -0.69 12.44 11.54
N ASP A 117 -0.03 11.41 10.97
CA ASP A 117 1.18 11.57 10.16
C ASP A 117 0.91 11.88 8.68
N ILE A 118 -0.34 12.21 8.31
CA ILE A 118 -0.69 12.43 6.91
C ILE A 118 0.13 13.53 6.24
N LEU A 119 0.44 14.60 6.97
CA LEU A 119 1.19 15.72 6.44
C LEU A 119 2.64 15.34 6.13
N GLU A 120 3.28 14.55 7.01
CA GLU A 120 4.59 13.97 6.78
C GLU A 120 4.56 13.02 5.58
N PHE A 121 3.59 12.12 5.53
CA PHE A 121 3.42 11.16 4.44
C PHE A 121 3.30 11.84 3.07
N VAL A 122 2.50 12.89 2.96
CA VAL A 122 2.30 13.62 1.69
C VAL A 122 3.54 14.42 1.29
N ASN A 123 4.25 15.02 2.26
CA ASN A 123 5.41 15.87 2.03
C ASN A 123 6.73 15.10 1.92
N MET A 124 6.76 13.80 2.23
CA MET A 124 7.97 12.99 2.14
C MET A 124 8.64 13.14 0.77
N PRO A 125 9.92 13.50 0.71
CA PRO A 125 10.62 13.69 -0.55
C PRO A 125 10.67 12.43 -1.39
N ARG A 126 10.55 12.55 -2.71
CA ARG A 126 10.57 11.41 -3.64
C ARG A 126 11.83 10.55 -3.52
N HIS A 127 12.98 11.15 -3.21
CA HIS A 127 14.24 10.42 -3.09
C HIS A 127 14.31 9.51 -1.85
N GLU A 128 13.47 9.72 -0.84
CA GLU A 128 13.39 8.84 0.34
C GLU A 128 12.59 7.55 0.07
N ILE A 129 11.66 7.60 -0.91
CA ILE A 129 10.84 6.45 -1.30
C ILE A 129 10.73 6.30 -2.82
N PRO A 130 11.86 6.24 -3.54
CA PRO A 130 11.87 6.30 -5.01
C PRO A 130 11.12 5.14 -5.68
N TRP A 131 11.00 4.01 -5.02
CA TRP A 131 10.43 2.77 -5.54
C TRP A 131 9.05 2.41 -5.00
N ALA A 132 8.42 3.32 -4.28
CA ALA A 132 7.02 3.19 -3.84
C ALA A 132 6.20 4.41 -4.29
N LYS A 133 4.95 4.18 -4.64
CA LYS A 133 3.95 5.23 -4.86
C LYS A 133 3.20 5.49 -3.58
N ARG A 134 2.63 6.68 -3.43
CA ARG A 134 1.81 7.04 -2.28
C ARG A 134 0.37 7.30 -2.70
N CYS A 135 -0.56 6.82 -1.92
CA CYS A 135 -1.99 7.01 -2.13
C CYS A 135 -2.65 7.47 -0.84
N VAL A 136 -3.38 8.55 -0.89
CA VAL A 136 -4.18 9.03 0.24
C VAL A 136 -5.60 8.49 0.10
N ASN A 137 -6.07 7.79 1.14
CA ASN A 137 -7.43 7.29 1.19
C ASN A 137 -8.32 8.35 1.84
N LEU A 138 -9.43 8.69 1.19
CA LEU A 138 -10.33 9.73 1.68
C LEU A 138 -11.81 9.43 1.37
N SER A 139 -12.67 10.08 2.13
CA SER A 139 -14.09 10.28 1.81
C SER A 139 -14.38 11.77 1.68
N PRO A 140 -15.52 12.18 1.09
CA PRO A 140 -15.90 13.59 1.05
C PRO A 140 -15.90 14.24 2.43
N VAL A 141 -16.45 13.57 3.43
CA VAL A 141 -16.47 14.06 4.82
C VAL A 141 -15.07 14.29 5.38
N MET A 142 -14.15 13.33 5.17
CA MET A 142 -12.76 13.50 5.62
C MET A 142 -12.07 14.67 4.92
N TRP A 143 -12.37 14.88 3.65
CA TRP A 143 -11.82 16.01 2.89
C TRP A 143 -12.31 17.35 3.43
N ASP A 144 -13.60 17.46 3.72
CA ASP A 144 -14.19 18.70 4.24
C ASP A 144 -13.68 19.03 5.65
N MET A 145 -13.43 18.01 6.46
CA MET A 145 -12.88 18.16 7.82
C MET A 145 -11.36 18.38 7.86
N ALA A 146 -10.64 18.10 6.78
CA ALA A 146 -9.19 18.25 6.75
C ALA A 146 -8.77 19.72 6.87
N ILE A 147 -7.72 19.96 7.64
CA ILE A 147 -7.17 21.31 7.76
C ILE A 147 -6.61 21.82 6.43
N PRO A 148 -6.64 23.13 6.15
CA PRO A 148 -6.20 23.70 4.88
C PRO A 148 -4.78 23.28 4.47
N ALA A 149 -3.85 23.20 5.42
CA ALA A 149 -2.47 22.79 5.14
C ALA A 149 -2.36 21.38 4.56
N VAL A 150 -3.18 20.44 5.04
CA VAL A 150 -3.20 19.06 4.53
C VAL A 150 -3.79 19.02 3.12
N ARG A 151 -4.90 19.72 2.89
CA ARG A 151 -5.52 19.80 1.56
C ARG A 151 -4.56 20.42 0.54
N ASP A 152 -3.90 21.51 0.89
CA ASP A 152 -2.92 22.18 0.03
C ASP A 152 -1.71 21.29 -0.29
N ALA A 153 -1.18 20.59 0.71
CA ALA A 153 -0.09 19.63 0.50
C ALA A 153 -0.49 18.47 -0.44
N ILE A 154 -1.70 17.92 -0.29
CA ILE A 154 -2.22 16.88 -1.17
C ILE A 154 -2.36 17.39 -2.60
N LEU A 155 -2.98 18.56 -2.80
CA LEU A 155 -3.14 19.15 -4.13
C LEU A 155 -1.79 19.41 -4.82
N LYS A 156 -0.82 19.92 -4.08
CA LYS A 156 0.56 20.08 -4.59
C LYS A 156 1.19 18.73 -4.92
N GLY A 157 0.99 17.71 -4.09
CA GLY A 157 1.49 16.36 -4.33
C GLY A 157 0.89 15.72 -5.58
N ILE A 158 -0.41 15.92 -5.82
CA ILE A 158 -1.09 15.47 -7.04
C ILE A 158 -0.53 16.18 -8.27
N ALA A 159 -0.38 17.50 -8.20
CA ALA A 159 0.15 18.31 -9.31
C ALA A 159 1.58 17.88 -9.71
N ARG A 160 2.39 17.43 -8.75
CA ARG A 160 3.72 16.86 -9.02
C ARG A 160 3.70 15.40 -9.49
N GLY A 161 2.55 14.72 -9.44
CA GLY A 161 2.42 13.29 -9.73
C GLY A 161 2.97 12.36 -8.62
N ASP A 162 3.16 12.88 -7.42
CA ASP A 162 3.69 12.14 -6.26
C ASP A 162 2.60 11.43 -5.46
N ILE A 163 1.38 11.95 -5.48
CA ILE A 163 0.26 11.49 -4.66
C ILE A 163 -0.90 11.08 -5.55
N TRP A 164 -1.45 9.91 -5.25
CA TRP A 164 -2.71 9.42 -5.80
C TRP A 164 -3.80 9.50 -4.75
N LEU A 165 -5.05 9.46 -5.17
CA LEU A 165 -6.20 9.43 -4.29
C LEU A 165 -6.96 8.12 -4.46
N ALA A 166 -7.43 7.57 -3.33
CA ALA A 166 -8.35 6.45 -3.31
C ALA A 166 -9.57 6.79 -2.47
N LYS A 167 -10.75 6.49 -3.01
CA LYS A 167 -12.00 6.67 -2.28
C LYS A 167 -12.17 5.52 -1.29
N ILE A 168 -12.44 5.86 -0.03
CA ILE A 168 -12.85 4.87 0.96
C ILE A 168 -14.21 4.31 0.56
N ARG A 169 -14.28 3.00 0.41
CA ARG A 169 -15.51 2.25 0.17
C ARG A 169 -15.90 1.51 1.43
N ARG A 170 -17.20 1.31 1.61
CA ARG A 170 -17.78 0.50 2.67
C ARG A 170 -18.72 -0.52 2.06
N ASP A 171 -18.80 -1.69 2.66
CA ASP A 171 -19.79 -2.70 2.28
C ASP A 171 -21.19 -2.34 2.80
N GLN A 172 -22.14 -3.24 2.59
CA GLN A 172 -23.53 -3.08 3.02
C GLN A 172 -23.70 -3.04 4.56
N HIS A 173 -22.70 -3.48 5.32
CA HIS A 173 -22.68 -3.45 6.78
C HIS A 173 -21.91 -2.24 7.34
N GLY A 174 -21.40 -1.37 6.46
CA GLY A 174 -20.59 -0.22 6.83
C GLY A 174 -19.12 -0.54 7.09
N GLU A 175 -18.70 -1.78 6.91
CA GLU A 175 -17.31 -2.21 7.01
C GLU A 175 -16.46 -1.64 5.87
N ARG A 176 -15.21 -1.30 6.17
CA ARG A 176 -14.31 -0.76 5.17
C ARG A 176 -13.84 -1.86 4.19
N ILE A 177 -14.00 -1.58 2.90
CA ILE A 177 -13.44 -2.43 1.84
C ILE A 177 -12.08 -1.88 1.43
N TYR A 178 -11.08 -2.73 1.50
CA TYR A 178 -9.74 -2.49 0.98
C TYR A 178 -9.61 -3.15 -0.40
N ALA A 179 -9.52 -2.35 -1.44
CA ALA A 179 -9.40 -2.83 -2.82
C ALA A 179 -8.35 -2.05 -3.59
#